data_9ab9560a6ba7dec4699207ef08253a40
#
_entry.id   9ab9560a6ba7dec4699207ef08253a40
#
_cell.length_a   1.000
_cell.length_b   1.000
_cell.length_c   1.000
_cell.angle_alpha   90.00
_cell.angle_beta   90.00
_cell.angle_gamma   90.00
#
_symmetry.space_group_name_H-M   'P 1'
#
loop_
_entity.id
_entity.type
_entity.pdbx_description
1 polymer ?
#
loop_
_entity_poly.entity_id
_entity_poly.type
_entity_poly.pdbx_seq_one_letter_code
_entity_poly.pdbx_strand_id
1 'polypeptide(L)'
;MRLRRTLFTLALAAAVFGAAASAQTPADRVDPFIGTTNFGTANPGAVTPHGMMSVVPFNVMGSEENVYDKDARWWSTPYEYHNKFFTGFAHGALSGVGCPELGALLTMATTGPLTVDYREYGTSYRDEKASPGYYSVFLDKYGVLAEATATARSSAERYTFPEGTGHILLNLGEGLTNESGAMVRRVSATEIEGTKLLGTFCYNAQKVFPVYFVLRVSKTPSAGGYWKKQRKMTGVEAEWTPDNGRYKLYTESVSYTHLRAHETAAN
;
A
#
# COMPACT_ATOMS: atom_id res chain seq x y z
N MET A 1 -54.96 28.60 31.87
CA MET A 1 -54.11 29.51 31.04
C MET A 1 -52.61 29.32 31.30
N ARG A 2 -52.16 28.20 31.86
CA ARG A 2 -50.73 27.93 32.14
C ARG A 2 -50.09 26.83 31.22
N LEU A 3 -50.90 26.07 30.49
CA LEU A 3 -50.41 24.94 29.69
C LEU A 3 -49.90 25.34 28.27
N ARG A 4 -50.25 26.54 27.75
CA ARG A 4 -49.81 27.00 26.43
C ARG A 4 -48.45 27.68 26.39
N ARG A 5 -47.90 28.08 27.57
CA ARG A 5 -46.57 28.74 27.63
C ARG A 5 -45.41 27.75 27.69
N THR A 6 -45.64 26.55 28.16
CA THR A 6 -44.59 25.50 28.28
C THR A 6 -44.28 24.79 26.96
N LEU A 7 -45.22 24.75 26.02
CA LEU A 7 -45.04 24.14 24.71
C LEU A 7 -44.24 25.02 23.75
N PHE A 8 -44.30 26.36 23.94
CA PHE A 8 -43.53 27.29 23.07
C PHE A 8 -42.05 27.37 23.45
N THR A 9 -41.68 27.11 24.71
CA THR A 9 -40.29 27.10 25.18
C THR A 9 -39.56 25.83 24.82
N LEU A 10 -40.26 24.68 24.69
CA LEU A 10 -39.63 23.44 24.20
C LEU A 10 -39.38 23.41 22.70
N ALA A 11 -40.22 24.06 21.91
CA ALA A 11 -40.06 24.16 20.47
C ALA A 11 -38.87 25.08 20.02
N LEU A 12 -38.55 26.06 20.86
CA LEU A 12 -37.40 26.97 20.57
C LEU A 12 -36.06 26.40 20.98
N ALA A 13 -36.02 25.48 21.93
CA ALA A 13 -34.78 24.77 22.34
C ALA A 13 -34.37 23.66 21.35
N ALA A 14 -35.32 23.10 20.60
CA ALA A 14 -35.05 22.08 19.57
C ALA A 14 -34.49 22.68 18.26
N ALA A 15 -34.62 23.96 18.03
CA ALA A 15 -34.18 24.62 16.80
C ALA A 15 -32.70 25.08 16.83
N VAL A 16 -32.01 24.97 17.96
CA VAL A 16 -30.61 25.43 18.12
C VAL A 16 -29.60 24.28 17.96
N PHE A 17 -30.04 23.04 17.86
CA PHE A 17 -29.22 21.94 17.35
C PHE A 17 -29.25 21.92 15.80
N GLY A 18 -29.07 23.07 15.20
CA GLY A 18 -28.77 23.19 13.80
C GLY A 18 -27.47 22.44 13.56
N ALA A 19 -27.49 21.43 12.71
CA ALA A 19 -26.31 20.74 12.23
C ALA A 19 -25.24 21.80 11.91
N ALA A 20 -24.16 21.82 12.67
CA ALA A 20 -22.98 22.57 12.29
C ALA A 20 -22.56 21.97 10.96
N ALA A 21 -22.96 22.58 9.86
CA ALA A 21 -22.46 22.29 8.54
C ALA A 21 -20.94 22.50 8.66
N SER A 22 -20.19 21.41 8.71
CA SER A 22 -18.74 21.47 8.72
C SER A 22 -18.35 22.27 7.47
N ALA A 23 -17.79 23.45 7.68
CA ALA A 23 -17.34 24.27 6.57
C ALA A 23 -16.30 23.46 5.79
N GLN A 24 -16.53 23.22 4.51
CA GLN A 24 -15.57 22.53 3.65
C GLN A 24 -14.23 23.26 3.70
N THR A 25 -13.20 22.52 4.05
CA THR A 25 -11.83 23.01 3.97
C THR A 25 -11.32 22.99 2.53
N PRO A 26 -10.27 23.73 2.19
CA PRO A 26 -9.65 23.61 0.87
C PRO A 26 -9.21 22.17 0.53
N ALA A 27 -8.83 21.37 1.52
CA ALA A 27 -8.45 19.98 1.35
C ALA A 27 -9.62 19.09 0.88
N ASP A 28 -10.85 19.41 1.29
CA ASP A 28 -12.05 18.66 0.88
C ASP A 28 -12.43 18.87 -0.60
N ARG A 29 -11.76 19.82 -1.27
CA ARG A 29 -11.95 20.12 -2.70
C ARG A 29 -10.86 19.49 -3.57
N VAL A 30 -9.89 18.83 -3.01
CA VAL A 30 -8.82 18.16 -3.75
C VAL A 30 -9.32 16.79 -4.19
N ASP A 31 -9.25 16.53 -5.49
CA ASP A 31 -9.48 15.21 -6.06
C ASP A 31 -8.13 14.59 -6.43
N PRO A 32 -7.61 13.63 -5.63
CA PRO A 32 -6.34 12.97 -5.90
C PRO A 32 -6.34 12.08 -7.15
N PHE A 33 -7.49 11.80 -7.76
CA PHE A 33 -7.56 11.02 -8.99
C PHE A 33 -7.25 11.83 -10.25
N ILE A 34 -7.22 13.15 -10.16
CA ILE A 34 -6.86 14.01 -11.30
C ILE A 34 -5.42 13.70 -11.74
N GLY A 35 -5.23 13.41 -13.02
CA GLY A 35 -3.91 13.11 -13.61
C GLY A 35 -3.41 11.69 -13.34
N THR A 36 -4.26 10.76 -12.89
CA THR A 36 -3.88 9.38 -12.58
C THR A 36 -4.03 8.40 -13.75
N THR A 37 -4.29 8.88 -14.94
CA THR A 37 -4.13 8.11 -16.17
C THR A 37 -2.66 8.04 -16.56
N ASN A 38 -2.26 7.07 -17.37
CA ASN A 38 -0.87 6.78 -17.70
C ASN A 38 -0.01 8.03 -18.03
N PHE A 39 -0.51 8.88 -18.89
CA PHE A 39 0.22 10.10 -19.28
C PHE A 39 0.14 11.24 -18.26
N GLY A 40 -0.73 11.15 -17.29
CA GLY A 40 -0.84 12.13 -16.21
C GLY A 40 0.25 12.01 -15.16
N THR A 41 0.83 10.81 -15.01
CA THR A 41 1.95 10.48 -14.10
C THR A 41 1.69 10.77 -12.62
N ALA A 42 0.46 11.10 -12.25
CA ALA A 42 0.03 11.26 -10.87
C ALA A 42 -0.49 9.94 -10.28
N ASN A 43 -0.63 9.90 -8.97
CA ASN A 43 -1.24 8.77 -8.26
C ASN A 43 -2.11 9.27 -7.09
N PRO A 44 -3.14 8.51 -6.68
CA PRO A 44 -4.07 8.92 -5.63
C PRO A 44 -3.58 8.54 -4.22
N GLY A 45 -2.33 8.14 -4.07
CA GLY A 45 -1.79 7.60 -2.83
C GLY A 45 -1.81 8.58 -1.67
N ALA A 46 -1.80 8.02 -0.47
CA ALA A 46 -1.64 8.79 0.75
C ALA A 46 -0.23 9.37 0.83
N VAL A 47 -0.11 10.68 0.87
CA VAL A 47 1.15 11.41 0.99
C VAL A 47 0.92 12.74 1.69
N THR A 48 1.89 13.20 2.47
CA THR A 48 1.91 14.58 2.99
C THR A 48 2.62 15.49 2.00
N PRO A 49 2.27 16.78 1.94
CA PRO A 49 2.98 17.74 1.09
C PRO A 49 4.50 17.65 1.35
N HIS A 50 5.27 17.46 0.28
CA HIS A 50 6.74 17.29 0.33
C HIS A 50 7.23 16.13 1.20
N GLY A 51 6.36 15.17 1.52
CA GLY A 51 6.73 13.95 2.24
C GLY A 51 7.57 13.01 1.36
N MET A 52 8.57 12.38 1.95
CA MET A 52 9.35 11.33 1.30
C MET A 52 8.56 10.01 1.24
N MET A 53 7.67 9.79 2.20
CA MET A 53 6.82 8.61 2.25
C MET A 53 5.51 8.86 1.54
N SER A 54 5.15 7.94 0.66
CA SER A 54 3.82 7.78 0.08
C SER A 54 3.38 6.34 0.17
N VAL A 55 2.08 6.09 0.25
CA VAL A 55 1.49 4.76 0.12
C VAL A 55 0.53 4.81 -1.04
N VAL A 56 0.86 4.12 -2.11
CA VAL A 56 0.17 4.22 -3.40
C VAL A 56 -0.39 2.86 -3.78
N PRO A 57 -1.65 2.78 -4.22
CA PRO A 57 -2.18 1.53 -4.78
C PRO A 57 -1.33 1.09 -5.98
N PHE A 58 -1.02 -0.20 -6.06
CA PHE A 58 -0.23 -0.77 -7.13
C PHE A 58 -1.14 -1.63 -8.01
N ASN A 59 -1.44 -1.15 -9.20
CA ASN A 59 -2.37 -1.80 -10.13
C ASN A 59 -1.89 -1.84 -11.59
N VAL A 60 -0.60 -1.55 -11.82
CA VAL A 60 -0.03 -1.53 -13.18
C VAL A 60 0.59 -2.85 -13.62
N MET A 61 0.58 -3.86 -12.75
CA MET A 61 1.15 -5.17 -13.00
C MET A 61 0.20 -6.30 -12.58
N GLY A 62 0.48 -7.50 -13.04
CA GLY A 62 -0.13 -8.73 -12.53
C GLY A 62 -1.35 -9.24 -13.30
N SER A 63 -1.94 -8.48 -14.19
CA SER A 63 -3.04 -8.92 -15.04
C SER A 63 -2.86 -8.48 -16.49
N GLU A 64 -3.15 -9.36 -17.42
CA GLU A 64 -3.21 -9.04 -18.84
C GLU A 64 -4.43 -8.16 -19.19
N GLU A 65 -5.42 -8.10 -18.30
CA GLU A 65 -6.62 -7.27 -18.45
C GLU A 65 -6.38 -5.80 -18.10
N ASN A 66 -5.30 -5.50 -17.40
CA ASN A 66 -4.94 -4.12 -17.10
C ASN A 66 -4.61 -3.38 -18.40
N VAL A 67 -5.10 -2.15 -18.49
CA VAL A 67 -4.76 -1.28 -19.61
C VAL A 67 -3.25 -1.08 -19.63
N TYR A 68 -2.65 -1.49 -20.72
CA TYR A 68 -1.22 -1.44 -20.92
C TYR A 68 -0.91 -0.68 -22.20
N ASP A 69 -0.18 0.41 -22.07
CA ASP A 69 0.37 1.08 -23.24
C ASP A 69 1.52 0.23 -23.79
N LYS A 70 1.32 -0.31 -24.97
CA LYS A 70 2.29 -1.18 -25.64
C LYS A 70 3.64 -0.48 -25.94
N ASP A 71 3.63 0.83 -26.01
CA ASP A 71 4.83 1.64 -26.26
C ASP A 71 5.51 2.02 -24.94
N ALA A 72 4.78 2.00 -23.84
CA ALA A 72 5.27 2.19 -22.49
C ALA A 72 5.37 0.82 -21.80
N ARG A 73 6.43 0.08 -22.06
CA ARG A 73 6.75 -1.15 -21.30
C ARG A 73 7.10 -0.88 -19.84
N TRP A 74 6.87 0.32 -19.41
CA TRP A 74 7.11 0.83 -18.08
C TRP A 74 6.01 1.80 -17.70
N TRP A 75 5.70 1.85 -16.42
CA TRP A 75 4.77 2.79 -15.85
C TRP A 75 5.54 3.78 -14.99
N SER A 76 5.28 5.08 -15.15
CA SER A 76 5.94 6.11 -14.35
C SER A 76 5.42 6.17 -12.92
N THR A 77 4.25 5.60 -12.65
CA THR A 77 3.66 5.51 -11.32
C THR A 77 3.10 4.11 -11.07
N PRO A 78 2.91 3.70 -9.80
CA PRO A 78 2.30 2.40 -9.46
C PRO A 78 0.83 2.27 -9.86
N TYR A 79 0.16 3.36 -10.20
CA TYR A 79 -1.28 3.41 -10.38
C TYR A 79 -1.69 3.94 -11.76
N GLU A 80 -2.71 3.32 -12.32
CA GLU A 80 -3.44 3.76 -13.51
C GLU A 80 -4.94 3.64 -13.27
N TYR A 81 -5.70 4.71 -13.51
CA TYR A 81 -7.11 4.83 -13.13
C TYR A 81 -8.03 3.76 -13.73
N HIS A 82 -7.77 3.34 -14.95
CA HIS A 82 -8.61 2.35 -15.66
C HIS A 82 -8.28 0.91 -15.30
N ASN A 83 -7.12 0.64 -14.70
CA ASN A 83 -6.74 -0.68 -14.27
C ASN A 83 -7.55 -1.12 -13.05
N LYS A 84 -7.98 -2.38 -13.04
CA LYS A 84 -8.88 -2.91 -12.01
C LYS A 84 -8.32 -4.13 -11.28
N PHE A 85 -7.02 -4.35 -11.36
CA PHE A 85 -6.35 -5.46 -10.69
C PHE A 85 -5.29 -4.93 -9.73
N PHE A 86 -5.61 -5.00 -8.44
CA PHE A 86 -4.78 -4.51 -7.34
C PHE A 86 -3.83 -5.61 -6.86
N THR A 87 -2.56 -5.30 -6.73
CA THR A 87 -1.52 -6.23 -6.30
C THR A 87 -0.79 -5.81 -5.02
N GLY A 88 -1.15 -4.68 -4.45
CA GLY A 88 -0.61 -4.20 -3.17
C GLY A 88 -0.57 -2.69 -3.06
N PHE A 89 0.02 -2.23 -1.96
CA PHE A 89 0.43 -0.84 -1.79
C PHE A 89 1.92 -0.70 -2.01
N ALA A 90 2.33 0.24 -2.85
CA ALA A 90 3.71 0.62 -3.07
C ALA A 90 4.12 1.77 -2.16
N HIS A 91 5.30 1.71 -1.58
CA HIS A 91 5.82 2.72 -0.66
C HIS A 91 6.91 3.58 -1.28
N GLY A 92 6.84 4.88 -1.01
CA GLY A 92 7.85 5.84 -1.45
C GLY A 92 7.81 6.11 -2.96
N ALA A 93 6.67 5.90 -3.62
CA ALA A 93 6.53 6.20 -5.04
C ALA A 93 6.57 7.71 -5.29
N LEU A 94 7.14 8.09 -6.42
CA LEU A 94 7.11 9.46 -6.91
C LEU A 94 5.78 9.74 -7.64
N SER A 95 5.42 11.01 -7.72
CA SER A 95 4.27 11.50 -8.47
C SER A 95 4.70 12.62 -9.40
N GLY A 96 4.16 12.65 -10.62
CA GLY A 96 4.50 13.66 -11.62
C GLY A 96 5.85 13.44 -12.32
N VAL A 97 6.47 12.30 -12.15
CA VAL A 97 7.76 11.94 -12.77
C VAL A 97 7.52 11.09 -14.00
N GLY A 98 8.17 11.43 -15.09
CA GLY A 98 8.08 10.68 -16.35
C GLY A 98 8.94 9.42 -16.43
N CYS A 99 9.57 9.01 -15.33
CA CYS A 99 10.39 7.79 -15.26
C CYS A 99 9.85 6.87 -14.16
N PRO A 100 9.85 5.54 -14.37
CA PRO A 100 9.53 4.59 -13.31
C PRO A 100 10.63 4.65 -12.24
N GLU A 101 10.22 5.00 -11.02
CA GLU A 101 11.14 5.12 -9.90
C GLU A 101 10.45 4.83 -8.58
N LEU A 102 11.20 4.20 -7.68
CA LEU A 102 10.75 3.88 -6.34
C LEU A 102 9.46 3.02 -6.31
N GLY A 103 8.55 3.23 -5.37
CA GLY A 103 7.44 2.32 -5.18
C GLY A 103 7.93 0.93 -4.78
N ALA A 104 8.89 0.91 -3.89
CA ALA A 104 9.85 -0.18 -3.72
C ALA A 104 9.35 -1.35 -2.89
N LEU A 105 8.48 -1.10 -1.95
CA LEU A 105 8.02 -2.07 -0.96
C LEU A 105 6.53 -2.29 -1.20
N LEU A 106 6.15 -3.48 -1.60
CA LEU A 106 4.74 -3.78 -1.84
C LEU A 106 4.16 -4.55 -0.65
N THR A 107 3.13 -4.00 -0.02
CA THR A 107 2.34 -4.69 1.00
C THR A 107 1.00 -5.13 0.44
N MET A 108 0.54 -6.31 0.81
CA MET A 108 -0.75 -6.83 0.38
C MET A 108 -1.40 -7.61 1.51
N ALA A 109 -2.71 -7.41 1.69
CA ALA A 109 -3.53 -8.19 2.61
C ALA A 109 -4.32 -9.25 1.86
N THR A 110 -4.28 -10.48 2.35
CA THR A 110 -5.01 -11.62 1.75
C THR A 110 -5.70 -12.47 2.83
N THR A 111 -6.68 -13.27 2.44
CA THR A 111 -7.36 -14.25 3.29
C THR A 111 -7.37 -15.63 2.64
N GLY A 112 -7.65 -16.66 3.43
CA GLY A 112 -7.72 -18.03 2.91
C GLY A 112 -6.34 -18.66 2.64
N PRO A 113 -6.20 -19.55 1.67
CA PRO A 113 -4.92 -20.17 1.34
C PRO A 113 -3.88 -19.16 0.91
N LEU A 114 -2.68 -19.25 1.50
CA LEU A 114 -1.58 -18.36 1.17
C LEU A 114 -1.03 -18.66 -0.22
N THR A 115 -1.10 -17.70 -1.12
CA THR A 115 -0.34 -17.67 -2.37
C THR A 115 0.69 -16.54 -2.34
N VAL A 116 1.78 -16.71 -3.07
CA VAL A 116 2.91 -15.77 -3.10
C VAL A 116 3.20 -15.26 -4.51
N ASP A 117 2.49 -15.74 -5.50
CA ASP A 117 2.53 -15.19 -6.85
C ASP A 117 1.60 -13.97 -6.91
N TYR A 118 2.13 -12.81 -7.28
CA TYR A 118 1.35 -11.57 -7.36
C TYR A 118 0.22 -11.64 -8.40
N ARG A 119 0.36 -12.45 -9.42
CA ARG A 119 -0.69 -12.70 -10.41
C ARG A 119 -1.86 -13.46 -9.81
N GLU A 120 -1.59 -14.33 -8.85
CA GLU A 120 -2.59 -15.13 -8.16
C GLU A 120 -3.15 -14.42 -6.93
N TYR A 121 -2.32 -13.70 -6.14
CA TYR A 121 -2.84 -12.97 -4.99
C TYR A 121 -3.42 -11.60 -5.34
N GLY A 122 -3.22 -11.10 -6.52
CA GLY A 122 -3.91 -9.90 -6.98
C GLY A 122 -5.42 -10.08 -7.01
N THR A 123 -6.15 -8.99 -6.99
CA THR A 123 -7.62 -8.99 -6.87
C THR A 123 -8.24 -7.80 -7.58
N SER A 124 -9.48 -7.96 -8.02
CA SER A 124 -10.33 -6.82 -8.32
C SER A 124 -10.61 -6.02 -7.05
N TYR A 125 -10.97 -4.75 -7.20
CA TYR A 125 -11.22 -3.86 -6.08
C TYR A 125 -12.33 -2.87 -6.39
N ARG A 126 -12.93 -2.33 -5.34
CA ARG A 126 -14.01 -1.35 -5.40
C ARG A 126 -13.98 -0.39 -4.22
N ASP A 127 -14.94 0.52 -4.19
CA ASP A 127 -15.13 1.50 -3.11
C ASP A 127 -13.88 2.32 -2.82
N GLU A 128 -13.13 2.60 -3.88
CA GLU A 128 -11.89 3.36 -3.83
C GLU A 128 -12.18 4.81 -3.43
N LYS A 129 -11.45 5.29 -2.42
CA LYS A 129 -11.54 6.66 -1.93
C LYS A 129 -10.16 7.23 -1.71
N ALA A 130 -9.97 8.46 -2.10
CA ALA A 130 -8.73 9.20 -1.85
C ALA A 130 -9.05 10.62 -1.37
N SER A 131 -8.23 11.11 -0.48
CA SER A 131 -8.18 12.51 -0.05
C SER A 131 -6.74 12.84 0.35
N PRO A 132 -6.37 14.11 0.48
CA PRO A 132 -5.01 14.47 0.90
C PRO A 132 -4.57 13.71 2.15
N GLY A 133 -3.50 12.90 2.02
CA GLY A 133 -2.95 12.10 3.11
C GLY A 133 -3.68 10.80 3.46
N TYR A 134 -4.71 10.44 2.74
CA TYR A 134 -5.49 9.23 2.99
C TYR A 134 -5.94 8.54 1.71
N TYR A 135 -5.91 7.21 1.75
CA TYR A 135 -6.45 6.35 0.69
C TYR A 135 -7.12 5.12 1.29
N SER A 136 -8.19 4.64 0.68
CA SER A 136 -8.83 3.38 1.05
C SER A 136 -9.43 2.65 -0.15
N VAL A 137 -9.51 1.33 -0.04
CA VAL A 137 -10.01 0.44 -1.09
C VAL A 137 -10.53 -0.86 -0.48
N PHE A 138 -11.57 -1.43 -1.08
CA PHE A 138 -12.07 -2.76 -0.72
C PHE A 138 -11.55 -3.81 -1.69
N LEU A 139 -10.85 -4.83 -1.16
CA LEU A 139 -10.25 -5.92 -1.91
C LEU A 139 -11.25 -7.07 -2.07
N ASP A 140 -11.81 -7.23 -3.26
CA ASP A 140 -12.96 -8.10 -3.53
C ASP A 140 -12.74 -9.57 -3.19
N LYS A 141 -11.64 -10.15 -3.66
CA LYS A 141 -11.30 -11.57 -3.47
C LYS A 141 -11.17 -11.93 -2.00
N TYR A 142 -10.77 -10.99 -1.17
CA TYR A 142 -10.40 -11.22 0.22
C TYR A 142 -11.39 -10.67 1.24
N GLY A 143 -12.34 -9.84 0.79
CA GLY A 143 -13.27 -9.18 1.69
C GLY A 143 -12.59 -8.21 2.66
N VAL A 144 -11.45 -7.65 2.29
CA VAL A 144 -10.63 -6.80 3.15
C VAL A 144 -10.83 -5.34 2.79
N LEU A 145 -11.13 -4.51 3.80
CA LEU A 145 -10.98 -3.06 3.66
C LEU A 145 -9.54 -2.69 3.99
N ALA A 146 -8.85 -2.09 3.05
CA ALA A 146 -7.49 -1.62 3.17
C ALA A 146 -7.46 -0.09 3.17
N GLU A 147 -6.79 0.49 4.16
CA GLU A 147 -6.68 1.93 4.36
C GLU A 147 -5.23 2.31 4.58
N ALA A 148 -4.83 3.46 4.08
CA ALA A 148 -3.46 3.94 4.16
C ALA A 148 -3.41 5.43 4.48
N THR A 149 -2.40 5.81 5.26
CA THR A 149 -2.02 7.21 5.52
C THR A 149 -0.51 7.32 5.60
N ALA A 150 0.00 8.52 5.43
CA ALA A 150 1.43 8.78 5.48
C ALA A 150 1.77 10.07 6.24
N THR A 151 2.96 10.08 6.81
CA THR A 151 3.65 11.26 7.33
C THR A 151 4.82 11.62 6.42
N ALA A 152 5.65 12.57 6.81
CA ALA A 152 6.82 12.94 6.00
C ALA A 152 7.79 11.78 5.74
N ARG A 153 7.89 10.79 6.64
CA ARG A 153 8.89 9.71 6.56
C ARG A 153 8.38 8.33 6.93
N SER A 154 7.13 8.21 7.36
CA SER A 154 6.53 6.94 7.75
C SER A 154 5.12 6.83 7.23
N SER A 155 4.60 5.62 7.17
CA SER A 155 3.22 5.33 6.79
C SER A 155 2.55 4.44 7.83
N ALA A 156 1.24 4.41 7.77
CA ALA A 156 0.43 3.44 8.49
C ALA A 156 -0.63 2.86 7.54
N GLU A 157 -0.80 1.57 7.62
CA GLU A 157 -1.82 0.83 6.90
C GLU A 157 -2.73 0.13 7.90
N ARG A 158 -4.01 0.14 7.63
CA ARG A 158 -5.01 -0.60 8.40
C ARG A 158 -5.74 -1.56 7.47
N TYR A 159 -5.74 -2.83 7.84
CA TYR A 159 -6.47 -3.87 7.14
C TYR A 159 -7.56 -4.42 8.03
N THR A 160 -8.80 -4.24 7.62
CA THR A 160 -9.96 -4.82 8.29
C THR A 160 -10.30 -6.12 7.58
N PHE A 161 -10.01 -7.23 8.24
CA PHE A 161 -10.22 -8.57 7.72
C PHE A 161 -11.62 -9.09 8.07
N PRO A 162 -12.24 -9.95 7.23
CA PRO A 162 -13.37 -10.76 7.65
C PRO A 162 -12.91 -11.80 8.69
N GLU A 163 -13.86 -12.55 9.25
CA GLU A 163 -13.54 -13.66 10.16
C GLU A 163 -12.62 -14.68 9.48
N GLY A 164 -11.65 -15.20 10.22
CA GLY A 164 -10.74 -16.24 9.75
C GLY A 164 -9.28 -15.86 9.79
N THR A 165 -8.51 -16.43 8.87
CA THR A 165 -7.06 -16.20 8.76
C THR A 165 -6.76 -15.11 7.75
N GLY A 166 -6.15 -14.04 8.22
CA GLY A 166 -5.61 -12.98 7.39
C GLY A 166 -4.09 -13.09 7.24
N HIS A 167 -3.58 -12.65 6.11
CA HIS A 167 -2.16 -12.60 5.82
C HIS A 167 -1.76 -11.19 5.39
N ILE A 168 -0.60 -10.73 5.82
CA ILE A 168 0.04 -9.54 5.27
C ILE A 168 1.31 -10.01 4.55
N LEU A 169 1.42 -9.68 3.29
CA LEU A 169 2.56 -9.99 2.43
C LEU A 169 3.39 -8.72 2.27
N LEU A 170 4.72 -8.87 2.33
CA LEU A 170 5.67 -7.84 1.93
C LEU A 170 6.44 -8.35 0.72
N ASN A 171 6.13 -7.87 -0.45
CA ASN A 171 6.81 -8.25 -1.67
C ASN A 171 7.97 -7.28 -1.95
N LEU A 172 9.18 -7.81 -1.89
CA LEU A 172 10.42 -7.10 -2.16
C LEU A 172 10.96 -7.39 -3.57
N GLY A 173 10.32 -8.30 -4.28
CA GLY A 173 10.76 -8.73 -5.60
C GLY A 173 10.09 -8.00 -6.76
N GLU A 174 9.05 -7.25 -6.48
CA GLU A 174 8.30 -6.51 -7.50
C GLU A 174 8.32 -5.01 -7.20
N GLY A 175 8.15 -4.20 -8.24
CA GLY A 175 8.12 -2.75 -8.16
C GLY A 175 8.09 -2.14 -9.55
N LEU A 176 8.22 -0.82 -9.64
CA LEU A 176 8.27 -0.10 -10.91
C LEU A 176 9.64 -0.20 -11.60
N THR A 177 10.69 -0.43 -10.83
CA THR A 177 12.07 -0.47 -11.32
C THR A 177 12.64 -1.87 -11.26
N ASN A 178 13.78 -2.07 -11.93
CA ASN A 178 14.50 -3.32 -11.86
C ASN A 178 14.99 -3.59 -10.43
N GLU A 179 14.64 -4.74 -9.95
CA GLU A 179 15.01 -5.22 -8.63
C GLU A 179 16.41 -5.80 -8.65
N SER A 180 17.28 -5.30 -7.76
CA SER A 180 18.69 -5.70 -7.72
C SER A 180 19.07 -6.55 -6.52
N GLY A 181 18.13 -6.73 -5.59
CA GLY A 181 18.31 -7.56 -4.40
C GLY A 181 17.56 -7.00 -3.21
N ALA A 182 17.37 -7.85 -2.21
CA ALA A 182 16.74 -7.48 -0.95
C ALA A 182 17.28 -8.31 0.20
N MET A 183 17.20 -7.73 1.39
CA MET A 183 17.46 -8.41 2.66
C MET A 183 16.29 -8.09 3.61
N VAL A 184 15.89 -9.07 4.38
CA VAL A 184 14.92 -8.89 5.45
C VAL A 184 15.34 -9.66 6.69
N ARG A 185 15.16 -9.06 7.86
CA ARG A 185 15.49 -9.65 9.15
C ARG A 185 14.35 -9.42 10.13
N ARG A 186 14.02 -10.43 10.91
CA ARG A 186 13.11 -10.31 12.04
C ARG A 186 13.86 -9.73 13.24
N VAL A 187 13.40 -8.60 13.75
CA VAL A 187 13.97 -7.95 14.93
C VAL A 187 13.26 -8.37 16.20
N SER A 188 11.94 -8.53 16.12
CA SER A 188 11.11 -8.97 17.24
C SER A 188 9.91 -9.78 16.75
N ALA A 189 9.03 -10.14 17.67
CA ALA A 189 7.78 -10.81 17.31
C ALA A 189 6.88 -9.98 16.37
N THR A 190 7.01 -8.65 16.40
CA THR A 190 6.14 -7.71 15.66
C THR A 190 6.90 -6.78 14.73
N GLU A 191 8.21 -6.93 14.60
CA GLU A 191 9.05 -6.03 13.84
C GLU A 191 9.99 -6.77 12.91
N ILE A 192 10.03 -6.33 11.68
CA ILE A 192 11.03 -6.71 10.68
C ILE A 192 11.71 -5.45 10.16
N GLU A 193 12.96 -5.59 9.78
CA GLU A 193 13.71 -4.57 9.07
C GLU A 193 14.35 -5.16 7.82
N GLY A 194 14.72 -4.30 6.91
CA GLY A 194 15.37 -4.78 5.70
C GLY A 194 15.90 -3.68 4.82
N THR A 195 16.45 -4.15 3.71
CA THR A 195 17.00 -3.30 2.66
C THR A 195 16.56 -3.86 1.32
N LYS A 196 16.12 -2.99 0.44
CA LYS A 196 15.89 -3.31 -0.96
C LYS A 196 16.85 -2.51 -1.82
N LEU A 197 17.54 -3.17 -2.73
CA LEU A 197 18.38 -2.52 -3.72
C LEU A 197 17.55 -2.22 -4.95
N LEU A 198 17.39 -0.95 -5.24
CA LEU A 198 16.72 -0.48 -6.45
C LEU A 198 17.75 -0.21 -7.53
N GLY A 199 17.46 -0.69 -8.73
CA GLY A 199 18.22 -0.34 -9.92
C GLY A 199 17.78 1.02 -10.47
N THR A 200 18.65 1.71 -11.06
CA THR A 200 18.57 2.70 -12.13
C THR A 200 17.49 3.77 -12.12
N PHE A 201 17.83 4.93 -11.59
CA PHE A 201 17.05 6.13 -11.86
C PHE A 201 17.04 6.44 -13.36
N CYS A 202 15.85 6.56 -13.97
CA CYS A 202 15.66 6.87 -15.38
C CYS A 202 16.62 6.09 -16.31
N TYR A 203 16.64 4.77 -16.16
CA TYR A 203 17.46 3.86 -16.97
C TYR A 203 18.97 3.98 -16.79
N ASN A 204 19.44 4.63 -15.74
CA ASN A 204 20.86 4.65 -15.44
C ASN A 204 21.31 3.35 -14.77
N ALA A 205 21.64 2.34 -15.57
CA ALA A 205 21.99 0.99 -15.13
C ALA A 205 23.16 0.91 -14.13
N GLN A 206 23.87 1.99 -13.90
CA GLN A 206 25.05 2.01 -13.03
C GLN A 206 24.75 2.51 -11.61
N LYS A 207 23.54 3.01 -11.34
CA LYS A 207 23.18 3.55 -10.02
C LYS A 207 22.19 2.66 -9.30
N VAL A 208 22.71 1.65 -8.64
CA VAL A 208 21.96 0.89 -7.64
C VAL A 208 22.09 1.59 -6.30
N PHE A 209 20.99 1.79 -5.61
CA PHE A 209 20.97 2.39 -4.27
C PHE A 209 20.10 1.60 -3.30
N PRO A 210 20.44 1.56 -2.02
CA PRO A 210 19.65 0.87 -1.01
C PRO A 210 18.51 1.74 -0.50
N VAL A 211 17.34 1.14 -0.34
CA VAL A 211 16.23 1.66 0.46
C VAL A 211 16.13 0.81 1.73
N TYR A 212 16.27 1.44 2.87
CA TYR A 212 16.15 0.80 4.17
C TYR A 212 14.73 0.96 4.69
N PHE A 213 14.21 -0.05 5.35
CA PHE A 213 12.89 -0.01 5.92
C PHE A 213 12.79 -0.73 7.28
N VAL A 214 11.82 -0.30 8.07
CA VAL A 214 11.32 -1.03 9.24
C VAL A 214 9.82 -1.16 9.07
N LEU A 215 9.30 -2.37 9.27
CA LEU A 215 7.87 -2.64 9.28
C LEU A 215 7.47 -3.21 10.63
N ARG A 216 6.45 -2.62 11.23
CA ARG A 216 5.86 -3.08 12.50
C ARG A 216 4.41 -3.45 12.30
N VAL A 217 3.99 -4.50 12.99
CA VAL A 217 2.61 -4.94 13.03
C VAL A 217 2.05 -4.80 14.43
N SER A 218 0.77 -4.43 14.54
CA SER A 218 0.10 -4.17 15.82
C SER A 218 -0.16 -5.43 16.65
N LYS A 219 -0.14 -6.61 16.03
CA LYS A 219 -0.38 -7.90 16.68
C LYS A 219 0.76 -8.87 16.37
N THR A 220 1.10 -9.72 17.33
CA THR A 220 2.07 -10.80 17.10
C THR A 220 1.49 -11.82 16.12
N PRO A 221 2.15 -12.07 14.99
CA PRO A 221 1.71 -13.08 14.04
C PRO A 221 1.82 -14.47 14.65
N SER A 222 0.85 -15.32 14.37
CA SER A 222 0.88 -16.74 14.79
C SER A 222 1.80 -17.61 13.94
N ALA A 223 2.13 -17.15 12.74
CA ALA A 223 3.05 -17.79 11.81
C ALA A 223 3.74 -16.75 10.93
N GLY A 224 4.89 -17.09 10.39
CA GLY A 224 5.62 -16.26 9.45
C GLY A 224 6.55 -17.11 8.59
N GLY A 225 6.95 -16.58 7.46
CA GLY A 225 7.85 -17.24 6.54
C GLY A 225 8.27 -16.28 5.42
N TYR A 226 9.04 -16.76 4.48
CA TYR A 226 9.45 -16.01 3.32
C TYR A 226 9.33 -16.87 2.06
N TRP A 227 9.37 -16.24 0.91
CA TRP A 227 9.41 -16.96 -0.36
C TRP A 227 10.49 -16.38 -1.28
N LYS A 228 10.97 -17.24 -2.14
CA LYS A 228 11.91 -16.89 -3.20
C LYS A 228 11.46 -17.60 -4.47
N LYS A 229 11.29 -16.86 -5.55
CA LYS A 229 10.77 -17.41 -6.81
C LYS A 229 9.52 -18.28 -6.61
N GLN A 230 8.51 -17.75 -5.94
CA GLN A 230 7.25 -18.45 -5.65
C GLN A 230 7.40 -19.72 -4.75
N ARG A 231 8.59 -20.04 -4.32
CA ARG A 231 8.83 -21.13 -3.37
C ARG A 231 8.74 -20.63 -1.94
N LYS A 232 7.74 -21.12 -1.21
CA LYS A 232 7.59 -20.84 0.22
C LYS A 232 8.69 -21.50 1.02
N MET A 233 9.24 -20.78 1.99
CA MET A 233 10.29 -21.24 2.87
C MET A 233 9.91 -20.95 4.32
N THR A 234 10.38 -21.82 5.22
CA THR A 234 10.19 -21.63 6.67
C THR A 234 11.34 -20.83 7.24
N GLY A 235 11.04 -19.94 8.19
CA GLY A 235 12.04 -19.06 8.79
C GLY A 235 11.79 -17.60 8.43
N VAL A 236 12.54 -16.71 9.03
CA VAL A 236 12.28 -15.27 9.02
C VAL A 236 13.49 -14.46 8.56
N GLU A 237 14.53 -15.14 8.14
CA GLU A 237 15.78 -14.53 7.73
C GLU A 237 16.12 -14.94 6.31
N ALA A 238 16.24 -13.96 5.45
CA ALA A 238 16.87 -14.10 4.15
C ALA A 238 18.05 -13.13 4.14
N GLU A 239 19.23 -13.66 4.27
CA GLU A 239 20.45 -12.88 4.14
C GLU A 239 20.89 -12.80 2.69
N TRP A 240 21.31 -11.61 2.34
CA TRP A 240 22.01 -11.35 1.12
C TRP A 240 23.44 -10.90 1.48
N THR A 241 24.43 -11.63 1.00
CA THR A 241 25.84 -11.30 1.19
C THR A 241 26.42 -10.73 -0.09
N PRO A 242 27.10 -9.57 -0.04
CA PRO A 242 27.84 -9.06 -1.18
C PRO A 242 29.00 -10.03 -1.49
N ASP A 243 29.12 -10.38 -2.75
CA ASP A 243 30.25 -11.18 -3.25
C ASP A 243 31.38 -10.23 -3.69
N ASN A 244 32.50 -10.25 -2.97
CA ASN A 244 33.71 -9.48 -3.24
C ASN A 244 33.50 -7.96 -3.42
N GLY A 245 32.64 -7.36 -2.61
CA GLY A 245 32.30 -5.95 -2.70
C GLY A 245 31.48 -5.57 -3.94
N ARG A 246 31.08 -6.53 -4.73
CA ARG A 246 30.10 -6.39 -5.81
C ARG A 246 28.80 -7.03 -5.31
N TYR A 247 27.74 -6.27 -5.42
CA TYR A 247 26.41 -6.79 -5.16
C TYR A 247 26.06 -7.80 -6.25
N LYS A 248 25.87 -9.07 -5.90
CA LYS A 248 25.23 -10.02 -6.82
C LYS A 248 23.82 -9.53 -7.08
N LEU A 249 23.53 -9.20 -8.31
CA LEU A 249 22.19 -8.96 -8.77
C LEU A 249 21.40 -10.27 -8.67
N TYR A 250 20.60 -10.42 -7.63
CA TYR A 250 19.60 -11.46 -7.62
C TYR A 250 18.37 -10.89 -8.31
N THR A 251 18.19 -11.25 -9.55
CA THR A 251 16.93 -11.05 -10.27
C THR A 251 15.78 -11.90 -9.67
N GLU A 252 16.04 -12.49 -8.51
CA GLU A 252 15.12 -13.37 -7.82
C GLU A 252 14.44 -12.60 -6.72
N SER A 253 13.11 -12.48 -6.82
CA SER A 253 12.28 -11.87 -5.80
C SER A 253 12.50 -12.57 -4.45
N VAL A 254 13.03 -11.84 -3.49
CA VAL A 254 13.01 -12.21 -2.08
C VAL A 254 11.87 -11.43 -1.45
N SER A 255 10.80 -12.10 -1.16
CA SER A 255 9.63 -11.50 -0.58
C SER A 255 9.31 -12.13 0.76
N TYR A 256 8.88 -11.33 1.67
CA TYR A 256 8.61 -11.69 3.03
C TYR A 256 7.23 -11.18 3.45
N THR A 257 6.44 -11.91 3.99
CA THR A 257 5.93 -12.33 5.27
C THR A 257 4.57 -13.00 5.19
N HIS A 258 4.31 -13.75 6.25
CA HIS A 258 3.01 -14.30 6.56
C HIS A 258 2.62 -13.79 7.95
N LEU A 259 1.67 -12.89 8.02
CA LEU A 259 1.12 -12.40 9.27
C LEU A 259 -0.33 -12.87 9.40
N ARG A 260 -0.62 -13.56 10.47
CA ARG A 260 -1.99 -13.95 10.80
C ARG A 260 -2.60 -12.85 11.67
N ALA A 261 -3.47 -12.05 11.12
CA ALA A 261 -4.28 -11.12 11.88
C ALA A 261 -5.57 -11.84 12.30
N HIS A 262 -5.80 -12.00 13.61
CA HIS A 262 -7.11 -12.25 14.15
C HIS A 262 -7.69 -10.91 14.58
N GLU A 263 -8.61 -10.36 13.84
CA GLU A 263 -9.48 -9.34 14.37
C GLU A 263 -10.65 -10.03 15.07
N THR A 264 -10.67 -9.95 16.38
CA THR A 264 -11.94 -9.93 17.08
C THR A 264 -12.51 -8.54 16.90
N ALA A 265 -13.69 -8.43 16.34
CA ALA A 265 -14.47 -7.21 16.41
C ALA A 265 -14.43 -6.71 17.86
N ALA A 266 -13.72 -5.65 18.12
CA ALA A 266 -13.81 -4.97 19.39
C ALA A 266 -15.03 -4.05 19.30
N ASN A 267 -15.95 -4.23 20.22
CA ASN A 267 -17.10 -3.39 20.50
C ASN A 267 -16.74 -1.90 20.57
#